data_517c777b1b25958396ad9346eaabb76d
#
_entry.id   517c777b1b25958396ad9346eaabb76d
#
_cell.length_a   1.000
_cell.length_b   1.000
_cell.length_c   1.000
_cell.angle_alpha   90.00
_cell.angle_beta   90.00
_cell.angle_gamma   90.00
#
_symmetry.space_group_name_H-M   'P 1'
#
loop_
_entity.id
_entity.type
_entity.pdbx_description
1 polymer ?
#
loop_
_entity_poly.entity_id
_entity_poly.type
_entity_poly.pdbx_seq_one_letter_code
_entity_poly.pdbx_strand_id
1 'polypeptide(L)'
;MPFQAVNRPFAIKCNLNSSLFTIHYSLNCKYMITADQLKDIQDRADALYRYLDIEKKKVEFEEEDLRTQAPDFWDDPERAQEQMKLVKDIKKWLDGYEEVRTATDELALAMEFYRDEMVTEEEVDADYKRALTAIEALELRNMLRQKEDPMACVLKINAGAGGTEAQDWASMLWRMYMRWAETHDYKVTISDLEEADEAGIKSVTMEIEGGEYAYGYLKSESGVHRLVRVSPFNAQGKRMTSFASVFVSPLIDDTIEVYVDPARVSWDTFRSSGAGGQNVNKVETGVRIRYMYQDPDTGEEEEILSANTESRKQQQNRENAMRLLKSQLYDRAMKKRLEAQAKIEAGKKKIEWGSQIRSYVFDDRRVKDHRTNYQTTDVDGVMDGKIDGFIKAYLMEFPVVDE
;
A
#
# COMPACT_ATOMS: atom_id res chain seq x y z
N MET A 1 -43.50 -19.32 28.45
CA MET A 1 -42.72 -18.07 28.30
C MET A 1 -41.31 -18.48 28.01
N PRO A 2 -40.79 -18.32 26.80
CA PRO A 2 -39.42 -18.65 26.48
C PRO A 2 -38.52 -17.42 26.56
N PHE A 3 -37.35 -17.62 27.16
CA PHE A 3 -36.24 -16.70 27.21
C PHE A 3 -35.66 -16.43 25.83
N GLN A 4 -35.68 -15.21 25.37
CA GLN A 4 -34.91 -14.76 24.22
C GLN A 4 -33.48 -14.48 24.65
N ALA A 5 -32.53 -15.23 24.12
CA ALA A 5 -31.12 -14.96 24.21
C ALA A 5 -30.77 -13.82 23.24
N VAL A 6 -30.39 -12.66 23.79
CA VAL A 6 -29.86 -11.52 23.05
C VAL A 6 -28.38 -11.73 22.89
N ASN A 7 -27.97 -12.15 21.69
CA ASN A 7 -26.56 -12.08 21.26
C ASN A 7 -26.15 -10.61 21.10
N ARG A 8 -25.37 -10.09 22.01
CA ARG A 8 -24.64 -8.85 21.83
C ARG A 8 -23.19 -9.19 21.50
N PRO A 9 -22.59 -8.64 20.45
CA PRO A 9 -21.17 -8.80 20.24
C PRO A 9 -20.42 -8.06 21.37
N PHE A 10 -19.48 -8.75 21.97
CA PHE A 10 -18.55 -8.20 22.96
C PHE A 10 -17.62 -7.21 22.24
N ALA A 11 -17.98 -5.94 22.24
CA ALA A 11 -17.03 -4.88 22.02
C ALA A 11 -16.15 -4.77 23.26
N ILE A 12 -14.96 -5.32 23.23
CA ILE A 12 -13.93 -5.06 24.21
C ILE A 12 -13.54 -3.59 24.03
N LYS A 13 -14.18 -2.70 24.79
CA LYS A 13 -13.67 -1.37 25.01
C LYS A 13 -12.37 -1.53 25.79
N CYS A 14 -11.23 -1.48 25.09
CA CYS A 14 -9.97 -1.13 25.72
C CYS A 14 -10.13 0.28 26.29
N ASN A 15 -10.44 0.38 27.59
CA ASN A 15 -10.30 1.60 28.36
C ASN A 15 -8.79 1.85 28.55
N LEU A 16 -8.11 2.29 27.52
CA LEU A 16 -6.82 2.93 27.64
C LEU A 16 -7.10 4.37 28.10
N ASN A 17 -6.89 4.58 29.41
CA ASN A 17 -6.85 5.92 30.00
C ASN A 17 -5.97 6.81 29.12
N SER A 18 -6.56 7.83 28.52
CA SER A 18 -5.94 8.82 27.66
C SER A 18 -4.90 9.74 28.35
N SER A 19 -4.43 9.38 29.53
CA SER A 19 -3.48 10.17 30.33
C SER A 19 -2.04 9.64 30.35
N LEU A 20 -1.72 8.54 29.65
CA LEU A 20 -0.38 7.92 29.71
C LEU A 20 0.44 7.99 28.41
N PHE A 21 -0.08 8.61 27.33
CA PHE A 21 0.66 8.76 26.08
C PHE A 21 1.27 10.15 25.86
N THR A 22 1.55 10.89 26.92
CA THR A 22 2.45 12.04 26.84
C THR A 22 3.85 11.57 27.24
N ILE A 23 4.46 10.72 26.42
CA ILE A 23 5.90 10.48 26.55
C ILE A 23 6.59 11.73 25.99
N HIS A 24 6.91 12.62 26.89
CA HIS A 24 7.91 13.65 26.69
C HIS A 24 9.21 13.02 26.21
N TYR A 25 9.56 13.22 24.94
CA TYR A 25 10.96 13.24 24.56
C TYR A 25 11.59 14.52 25.14
N SER A 26 11.87 14.53 26.41
CA SER A 26 12.76 15.52 27.01
C SER A 26 14.06 14.83 27.42
N LEU A 27 15.10 15.16 26.70
CA LEU A 27 16.50 15.33 27.11
C LEU A 27 16.91 14.57 28.40
N ASN A 28 17.88 13.62 28.20
CA ASN A 28 18.83 13.17 29.20
C ASN A 28 18.27 12.87 30.59
N CYS A 29 17.48 11.82 30.73
CA CYS A 29 17.39 11.11 31.98
C CYS A 29 17.82 9.66 31.72
N LYS A 30 18.95 9.26 32.28
CA LYS A 30 19.36 7.86 32.44
C LYS A 30 18.29 7.19 33.27
N TYR A 31 17.34 6.52 32.65
CA TYR A 31 16.43 5.63 33.35
C TYR A 31 16.67 4.23 32.83
N MET A 32 17.20 3.41 33.69
CA MET A 32 17.28 1.97 33.59
C MET A 32 15.89 1.41 33.20
N ILE A 33 15.86 0.44 32.30
CA ILE A 33 14.64 -0.28 31.94
C ILE A 33 14.03 -0.94 33.15
N THR A 34 12.75 -0.69 33.37
CA THR A 34 12.00 -1.25 34.47
C THR A 34 11.48 -2.66 34.14
N ALA A 35 11.25 -3.47 35.21
CA ALA A 35 10.61 -4.78 35.04
C ALA A 35 9.22 -4.67 34.39
N ASP A 36 8.52 -3.55 34.57
CA ASP A 36 7.22 -3.30 33.93
C ASP A 36 7.35 -3.08 32.44
N GLN A 37 8.43 -2.43 31.95
CA GLN A 37 8.71 -2.26 30.55
C GLN A 37 9.08 -3.59 29.87
N LEU A 38 9.88 -4.44 30.53
CA LEU A 38 10.15 -5.79 30.02
C LEU A 38 8.87 -6.60 29.90
N LYS A 39 8.01 -6.53 30.93
CA LYS A 39 6.73 -7.23 30.92
C LYS A 39 5.81 -6.72 29.79
N ASP A 40 5.75 -5.42 29.54
CA ASP A 40 4.98 -4.83 28.42
C ASP A 40 5.44 -5.39 27.06
N ILE A 41 6.76 -5.46 26.85
CA ILE A 41 7.36 -6.05 25.64
C ILE A 41 6.94 -7.52 25.48
N GLN A 42 7.02 -8.31 26.55
CA GLN A 42 6.62 -9.73 26.54
C GLN A 42 5.12 -9.90 26.28
N ASP A 43 4.28 -9.13 26.95
CA ASP A 43 2.82 -9.17 26.77
C ASP A 43 2.42 -8.80 25.33
N ARG A 44 3.11 -7.85 24.69
CA ARG A 44 2.92 -7.47 23.29
C ARG A 44 3.40 -8.56 22.33
N ALA A 45 4.54 -9.19 22.56
CA ALA A 45 5.05 -10.31 21.77
C ALA A 45 4.08 -11.51 21.82
N ASP A 46 3.54 -11.83 23.00
CA ASP A 46 2.55 -12.89 23.20
C ASP A 46 1.20 -12.55 22.53
N ALA A 47 0.82 -11.28 22.52
CA ALA A 47 -0.36 -10.82 21.80
C ALA A 47 -0.19 -11.02 20.29
N LEU A 48 0.96 -10.63 19.72
CA LEU A 48 1.28 -10.84 18.31
C LEU A 48 1.26 -12.31 17.92
N TYR A 49 1.81 -13.22 18.75
CA TYR A 49 1.75 -14.66 18.52
C TYR A 49 0.33 -15.16 18.28
N ARG A 50 -0.59 -14.72 19.14
CA ARG A 50 -2.00 -15.12 19.09
C ARG A 50 -2.73 -14.46 17.91
N TYR A 51 -2.51 -13.16 17.65
CA TYR A 51 -3.18 -12.42 16.58
C TYR A 51 -2.74 -12.86 15.19
N LEU A 52 -1.48 -13.27 15.04
CA LEU A 52 -0.93 -13.75 13.78
C LEU A 52 -1.19 -15.24 13.54
N ASP A 53 -1.77 -15.97 14.52
CA ASP A 53 -1.97 -17.43 14.45
C ASP A 53 -0.69 -18.17 14.04
N ILE A 54 0.44 -17.84 14.69
CA ILE A 54 1.77 -18.35 14.31
C ILE A 54 1.82 -19.88 14.24
N GLU A 55 1.13 -20.59 15.15
CA GLU A 55 1.05 -22.06 15.11
C GLU A 55 0.41 -22.55 13.81
N LYS A 56 -0.72 -21.94 13.42
CA LYS A 56 -1.40 -22.29 12.18
C LYS A 56 -0.54 -22.00 10.95
N LYS A 57 0.14 -20.84 10.94
CA LYS A 57 1.04 -20.46 9.84
C LYS A 57 2.25 -21.40 9.72
N LYS A 58 2.76 -21.97 10.81
CA LYS A 58 3.82 -22.97 10.76
C LYS A 58 3.36 -24.24 10.03
N VAL A 59 2.17 -24.74 10.40
CA VAL A 59 1.61 -25.92 9.73
C VAL A 59 1.32 -25.63 8.26
N GLU A 60 0.73 -24.48 7.96
CA GLU A 60 0.47 -24.05 6.58
C GLU A 60 1.75 -23.91 5.76
N PHE A 61 2.82 -23.34 6.36
CA PHE A 61 4.12 -23.25 5.72
C PHE A 61 4.69 -24.62 5.39
N GLU A 62 4.65 -25.57 6.33
CA GLU A 62 5.14 -26.93 6.12
C GLU A 62 4.37 -27.66 5.01
N GLU A 63 3.04 -27.51 4.97
CA GLU A 63 2.19 -28.10 3.94
C GLU A 63 2.48 -27.52 2.56
N GLU A 64 2.57 -26.17 2.45
CA GLU A 64 2.80 -25.50 1.18
C GLU A 64 4.25 -25.67 0.68
N ASP A 65 5.23 -25.73 1.59
CA ASP A 65 6.63 -26.00 1.25
C ASP A 65 6.80 -27.45 0.72
N LEU A 66 6.11 -28.42 1.33
CA LEU A 66 6.09 -29.79 0.82
C LEU A 66 5.53 -29.89 -0.60
N ARG A 67 4.56 -29.05 -0.97
CA ARG A 67 4.02 -29.00 -2.35
C ARG A 67 5.08 -28.53 -3.36
N THR A 68 5.98 -27.63 -2.95
CA THR A 68 7.07 -27.16 -3.83
C THR A 68 8.10 -28.22 -4.14
N GLN A 69 8.16 -29.30 -3.32
CA GLN A 69 9.12 -30.41 -3.48
C GLN A 69 8.57 -31.54 -4.36
N ALA A 70 7.33 -31.42 -4.87
CA ALA A 70 6.75 -32.42 -5.76
C ALA A 70 7.52 -32.52 -7.09
N PRO A 71 7.71 -33.74 -7.65
CA PRO A 71 8.51 -33.93 -8.88
C PRO A 71 7.94 -33.20 -10.11
N ASP A 72 6.64 -32.96 -10.13
CA ASP A 72 5.87 -32.29 -11.19
C ASP A 72 5.64 -30.79 -10.93
N PHE A 73 6.26 -30.24 -9.87
CA PHE A 73 6.06 -28.84 -9.46
C PHE A 73 6.42 -27.83 -10.56
N TRP A 74 7.47 -28.10 -11.33
CA TRP A 74 7.98 -27.20 -12.38
C TRP A 74 7.34 -27.42 -13.75
N ASP A 75 6.40 -28.33 -13.89
CA ASP A 75 5.73 -28.60 -15.18
C ASP A 75 4.84 -27.43 -15.60
N ASP A 76 4.32 -26.64 -14.63
CA ASP A 76 3.56 -25.43 -14.83
C ASP A 76 4.26 -24.23 -14.15
N PRO A 77 5.00 -23.40 -14.91
CA PRO A 77 5.76 -22.28 -14.34
C PRO A 77 4.92 -21.20 -13.67
N GLU A 78 3.71 -20.93 -14.18
CA GLU A 78 2.82 -19.89 -13.60
C GLU A 78 2.34 -20.34 -12.22
N ARG A 79 1.83 -21.56 -12.13
CA ARG A 79 1.39 -22.14 -10.86
C ARG A 79 2.54 -22.28 -9.87
N ALA A 80 3.73 -22.66 -10.33
CA ALA A 80 4.92 -22.76 -9.49
C ALA A 80 5.31 -21.39 -8.91
N GLN A 81 5.22 -20.32 -9.71
CA GLN A 81 5.52 -18.96 -9.27
C GLN A 81 4.51 -18.46 -8.22
N GLU A 82 3.22 -18.71 -8.42
CA GLU A 82 2.17 -18.37 -7.45
C GLU A 82 2.38 -19.11 -6.12
N GLN A 83 2.67 -20.41 -6.19
CA GLN A 83 2.94 -21.22 -5.01
C GLN A 83 4.17 -20.75 -4.25
N MET A 84 5.27 -20.45 -4.94
CA MET A 84 6.49 -19.91 -4.31
C MET A 84 6.23 -18.54 -3.66
N LYS A 85 5.39 -17.71 -4.27
CA LYS A 85 5.00 -16.43 -3.69
C LYS A 85 4.23 -16.64 -2.38
N LEU A 86 3.27 -17.56 -2.36
CA LEU A 86 2.50 -17.91 -1.16
C LEU A 86 3.42 -18.39 -0.03
N VAL A 87 4.30 -19.34 -0.31
CA VAL A 87 5.29 -19.86 0.67
C VAL A 87 6.17 -18.74 1.21
N LYS A 88 6.67 -17.86 0.32
CA LYS A 88 7.48 -16.71 0.72
C LYS A 88 6.70 -15.73 1.63
N ASP A 89 5.43 -15.49 1.33
CA ASP A 89 4.60 -14.57 2.12
C ASP A 89 4.30 -15.13 3.52
N ILE A 90 4.01 -16.45 3.63
CA ILE A 90 3.84 -17.11 4.94
C ILE A 90 5.16 -17.05 5.72
N LYS A 91 6.29 -17.39 5.08
CA LYS A 91 7.62 -17.38 5.70
C LYS A 91 7.97 -16.02 6.29
N LYS A 92 7.68 -14.93 5.60
CA LYS A 92 7.93 -13.57 6.09
C LYS A 92 7.26 -13.26 7.43
N TRP A 93 6.06 -13.80 7.65
CA TRP A 93 5.38 -13.63 8.94
C TRP A 93 6.05 -14.45 10.04
N LEU A 94 6.49 -15.66 9.72
CA LEU A 94 7.19 -16.53 10.66
C LEU A 94 8.56 -15.95 11.03
N ASP A 95 9.34 -15.51 10.03
CA ASP A 95 10.65 -14.88 10.24
C ASP A 95 10.54 -13.59 11.05
N GLY A 96 9.54 -12.74 10.74
CA GLY A 96 9.30 -11.50 11.49
C GLY A 96 8.90 -11.76 12.95
N TYR A 97 8.12 -12.80 13.23
CA TYR A 97 7.81 -13.17 14.60
C TYR A 97 9.02 -13.79 15.33
N GLU A 98 9.83 -14.59 14.65
CA GLU A 98 11.05 -15.17 15.23
C GLU A 98 12.06 -14.07 15.61
N GLU A 99 12.16 -13.00 14.82
CA GLU A 99 12.97 -11.82 15.16
C GLU A 99 12.45 -11.13 16.42
N VAL A 100 11.13 -10.92 16.54
CA VAL A 100 10.50 -10.36 17.75
C VAL A 100 10.79 -11.23 18.96
N ARG A 101 10.62 -12.53 18.84
CA ARG A 101 10.84 -13.48 19.91
C ARG A 101 12.30 -13.49 20.36
N THR A 102 13.22 -13.59 19.40
CA THR A 102 14.67 -13.57 19.68
C THR A 102 15.07 -12.30 20.41
N ALA A 103 14.64 -11.12 19.91
CA ALA A 103 14.96 -9.85 20.56
C ALA A 103 14.35 -9.72 21.96
N THR A 104 13.16 -10.28 22.18
CA THR A 104 12.49 -10.27 23.50
C THR A 104 13.21 -11.21 24.50
N ASP A 105 13.61 -12.40 24.04
CA ASP A 105 14.34 -13.38 24.86
C ASP A 105 15.75 -12.86 25.22
N GLU A 106 16.45 -12.23 24.27
CA GLU A 106 17.75 -11.58 24.50
C GLU A 106 17.65 -10.42 25.50
N LEU A 107 16.62 -9.58 25.41
CA LEU A 107 16.35 -8.52 26.37
C LEU A 107 16.12 -9.09 27.79
N ALA A 108 15.32 -10.16 27.90
CA ALA A 108 15.06 -10.81 29.17
C ALA A 108 16.36 -11.35 29.78
N LEU A 109 17.21 -11.99 28.98
CA LEU A 109 18.51 -12.50 29.39
C LEU A 109 19.48 -11.37 29.78
N ALA A 110 19.51 -10.27 29.01
CA ALA A 110 20.32 -9.10 29.33
C ALA A 110 19.92 -8.47 30.66
N MET A 111 18.64 -8.44 31.02
CA MET A 111 18.13 -7.97 32.29
C MET A 111 18.57 -8.89 33.47
N GLU A 112 18.66 -10.21 33.24
CA GLU A 112 19.19 -11.15 34.28
C GLU A 112 20.68 -10.91 34.49
N PHE A 113 21.48 -10.82 33.39
CA PHE A 113 22.93 -10.57 33.48
C PHE A 113 23.25 -9.19 34.07
N TYR A 114 22.40 -8.20 33.87
CA TYR A 114 22.55 -6.89 34.47
C TYR A 114 22.42 -6.97 36.03
N ARG A 115 21.50 -7.80 36.55
CA ARG A 115 21.36 -8.04 37.98
C ARG A 115 22.59 -8.69 38.59
N ASP A 116 23.30 -9.51 37.78
CA ASP A 116 24.54 -10.18 38.16
C ASP A 116 25.80 -9.33 37.85
N GLU A 117 25.63 -8.06 37.48
CA GLU A 117 26.69 -7.10 37.17
C GLU A 117 27.60 -7.54 35.97
N MET A 118 27.10 -8.40 35.05
CA MET A 118 27.84 -8.91 33.91
C MET A 118 27.69 -8.07 32.64
N VAL A 119 26.64 -7.23 32.55
CA VAL A 119 26.27 -6.41 31.38
C VAL A 119 26.05 -4.98 31.83
N THR A 120 26.33 -4.03 30.96
CA THR A 120 26.15 -2.59 31.20
C THR A 120 24.71 -2.14 30.99
N GLU A 121 24.29 -1.02 31.60
CA GLU A 121 22.99 -0.39 31.37
C GLU A 121 22.79 -0.01 29.91
N GLU A 122 23.87 0.43 29.22
CA GLU A 122 23.83 0.82 27.82
C GLU A 122 23.52 -0.36 26.89
N GLU A 123 23.99 -1.55 27.20
CA GLU A 123 23.70 -2.78 26.45
C GLU A 123 22.24 -3.20 26.61
N VAL A 124 21.71 -3.16 27.82
CA VAL A 124 20.28 -3.44 28.08
C VAL A 124 19.37 -2.43 27.37
N ASP A 125 19.73 -1.14 27.37
CA ASP A 125 19.01 -0.11 26.64
C ASP A 125 19.04 -0.34 25.12
N ALA A 126 20.14 -0.84 24.57
CA ALA A 126 20.26 -1.19 23.16
C ALA A 126 19.35 -2.37 22.80
N ASP A 127 19.35 -3.42 23.61
CA ASP A 127 18.49 -4.59 23.41
C ASP A 127 17.00 -4.25 23.55
N TYR A 128 16.64 -3.39 24.50
CA TYR A 128 15.28 -2.87 24.62
C TYR A 128 14.84 -2.13 23.36
N LYS A 129 15.66 -1.22 22.84
CA LYS A 129 15.36 -0.49 21.62
C LYS A 129 15.19 -1.44 20.43
N ARG A 130 16.03 -2.48 20.35
CA ARG A 130 15.93 -3.50 19.29
C ARG A 130 14.63 -4.28 19.40
N ALA A 131 14.28 -4.78 20.58
CA ALA A 131 13.03 -5.50 20.82
C ALA A 131 11.81 -4.62 20.55
N LEU A 132 11.81 -3.37 21.00
CA LEU A 132 10.73 -2.42 20.74
C LEU A 132 10.57 -2.15 19.24
N THR A 133 11.67 -1.95 18.52
CA THR A 133 11.65 -1.69 17.08
C THR A 133 11.09 -2.90 16.30
N ALA A 134 11.53 -4.12 16.65
CA ALA A 134 11.04 -5.35 16.01
C ALA A 134 9.53 -5.55 16.24
N ILE A 135 9.06 -5.37 17.48
CA ILE A 135 7.63 -5.48 17.81
C ILE A 135 6.82 -4.43 17.06
N GLU A 136 7.26 -3.17 17.10
CA GLU A 136 6.55 -2.08 16.43
C GLU A 136 6.46 -2.27 14.90
N ALA A 137 7.52 -2.79 14.28
CA ALA A 137 7.53 -3.11 12.85
C ALA A 137 6.53 -4.22 12.50
N LEU A 138 6.46 -5.28 13.32
CA LEU A 138 5.53 -6.39 13.08
C LEU A 138 4.07 -5.99 13.36
N GLU A 139 3.81 -5.20 14.42
CA GLU A 139 2.50 -4.62 14.71
C GLU A 139 2.01 -3.75 13.55
N LEU A 140 2.88 -2.87 13.04
CA LEU A 140 2.57 -1.99 11.92
C LEU A 140 2.24 -2.78 10.67
N ARG A 141 3.03 -3.81 10.36
CA ARG A 141 2.78 -4.72 9.25
C ARG A 141 1.44 -5.47 9.40
N ASN A 142 1.09 -5.90 10.60
CA ASN A 142 -0.18 -6.56 10.88
C ASN A 142 -1.41 -5.66 10.66
N MET A 143 -1.25 -4.34 10.65
CA MET A 143 -2.32 -3.38 10.32
C MET A 143 -2.53 -3.22 8.81
N LEU A 144 -1.60 -3.68 7.99
CA LEU A 144 -1.61 -3.57 6.53
C LEU A 144 -2.15 -4.87 5.91
N ARG A 145 -3.49 -5.01 5.87
CA ARG A 145 -4.18 -6.24 5.43
C ARG A 145 -4.91 -6.11 4.10
N GLN A 146 -5.03 -4.91 3.54
CA GLN A 146 -5.70 -4.72 2.25
C GLN A 146 -4.86 -5.32 1.13
N LYS A 147 -5.53 -5.83 0.10
CA LYS A 147 -4.89 -6.45 -1.07
C LYS A 147 -3.92 -5.49 -1.78
N GLU A 148 -4.20 -4.20 -1.72
CA GLU A 148 -3.41 -3.13 -2.33
C GLU A 148 -2.25 -2.67 -1.45
N ASP A 149 -2.28 -2.93 -0.13
CA ASP A 149 -1.26 -2.45 0.81
C ASP A 149 0.18 -2.83 0.45
N PRO A 150 0.48 -4.06 -0.05
CA PRO A 150 1.82 -4.45 -0.44
C PRO A 150 2.35 -3.78 -1.71
N MET A 151 1.48 -3.08 -2.45
CA MET A 151 1.85 -2.49 -3.74
C MET A 151 2.79 -1.29 -3.58
N ALA A 152 3.50 -0.99 -4.67
CA ALA A 152 4.14 0.31 -4.88
C ALA A 152 3.08 1.41 -4.95
N CYS A 153 3.47 2.67 -4.79
CA CYS A 153 2.51 3.76 -4.84
C CYS A 153 2.89 4.88 -5.80
N VAL A 154 1.86 5.55 -6.28
CA VAL A 154 1.96 6.84 -6.98
C VAL A 154 1.54 7.93 -6.01
N LEU A 155 2.43 8.87 -5.73
CA LEU A 155 2.18 10.01 -4.86
C LEU A 155 2.15 11.28 -5.70
N LYS A 156 1.02 11.99 -5.66
CA LYS A 156 0.82 13.26 -6.38
C LYS A 156 0.63 14.40 -5.38
N ILE A 157 1.41 15.46 -5.56
CA ILE A 157 1.31 16.69 -4.76
C ILE A 157 0.86 17.81 -5.69
N ASN A 158 -0.13 18.60 -5.27
CA ASN A 158 -0.55 19.80 -5.98
C ASN A 158 -0.54 20.98 -5.01
N ALA A 159 0.01 22.10 -5.46
CA ALA A 159 -0.08 23.35 -4.73
C ALA A 159 -1.55 23.80 -4.62
N GLY A 160 -1.95 24.24 -3.44
CA GLY A 160 -3.29 24.79 -3.21
C GLY A 160 -3.40 26.26 -3.58
N ALA A 161 -4.53 26.87 -3.24
CA ALA A 161 -4.70 28.32 -3.37
C ALA A 161 -3.75 29.04 -2.41
N GLY A 162 -2.91 29.94 -2.91
CA GLY A 162 -1.94 30.71 -2.09
C GLY A 162 -0.76 31.25 -2.87
N GLY A 163 -0.74 31.11 -4.20
CA GLY A 163 0.33 31.61 -5.05
C GLY A 163 1.70 31.00 -4.72
N THR A 164 2.78 31.80 -4.79
CA THR A 164 4.17 31.38 -4.56
C THR A 164 4.38 30.65 -3.22
N GLU A 165 3.68 31.06 -2.16
CA GLU A 165 3.79 30.41 -0.84
C GLU A 165 3.26 28.97 -0.85
N ALA A 166 2.17 28.69 -1.57
CA ALA A 166 1.61 27.34 -1.69
C ALA A 166 2.47 26.46 -2.61
N GLN A 167 3.10 27.05 -3.62
CA GLN A 167 4.04 26.37 -4.52
C GLN A 167 5.34 25.96 -3.78
N ASP A 168 5.85 26.85 -2.92
CA ASP A 168 7.00 26.54 -2.06
C ASP A 168 6.62 25.45 -1.03
N TRP A 169 5.43 25.53 -0.45
CA TRP A 169 4.92 24.49 0.46
C TRP A 169 4.84 23.10 -0.22
N ALA A 170 4.35 23.05 -1.44
CA ALA A 170 4.30 21.79 -2.22
C ALA A 170 5.71 21.23 -2.45
N SER A 171 6.71 22.08 -2.73
CA SER A 171 8.11 21.68 -2.85
C SER A 171 8.69 21.16 -1.54
N MET A 172 8.35 21.76 -0.41
CA MET A 172 8.78 21.29 0.92
C MET A 172 8.19 19.90 1.24
N LEU A 173 6.90 19.66 0.95
CA LEU A 173 6.27 18.34 1.10
C LEU A 173 6.91 17.29 0.18
N TRP A 174 7.20 17.66 -1.06
CA TRP A 174 7.92 16.79 -1.98
C TRP A 174 9.26 16.34 -1.40
N ARG A 175 10.07 17.28 -0.90
CA ARG A 175 11.33 16.95 -0.24
C ARG A 175 11.13 16.03 0.98
N MET A 176 10.11 16.29 1.79
CA MET A 176 9.80 15.47 2.96
C MET A 176 9.53 14.00 2.59
N TYR A 177 8.70 13.75 1.56
CA TYR A 177 8.43 12.39 1.11
C TYR A 177 9.63 11.73 0.41
N MET A 178 10.44 12.48 -0.31
CA MET A 178 11.71 12.00 -0.86
C MET A 178 12.64 11.49 0.24
N ARG A 179 12.78 12.28 1.31
CA ARG A 179 13.60 11.90 2.48
C ARG A 179 13.07 10.69 3.22
N TRP A 180 11.75 10.61 3.37
CA TRP A 180 11.13 9.42 3.96
C TRP A 180 11.41 8.17 3.12
N ALA A 181 11.24 8.25 1.83
CA ALA A 181 11.49 7.15 0.92
C ALA A 181 12.97 6.71 0.92
N GLU A 182 13.92 7.66 0.92
CA GLU A 182 15.36 7.38 1.07
C GLU A 182 15.67 6.64 2.37
N THR A 183 15.08 7.05 3.49
CA THR A 183 15.32 6.43 4.80
C THR A 183 14.79 5.00 4.90
N HIS A 184 13.76 4.68 4.10
CA HIS A 184 13.14 3.35 4.05
C HIS A 184 13.60 2.51 2.85
N ASP A 185 14.69 2.90 2.18
CA ASP A 185 15.28 2.20 1.03
C ASP A 185 14.32 2.01 -0.16
N TYR A 186 13.34 2.92 -0.32
CA TYR A 186 12.48 2.96 -1.49
C TYR A 186 13.17 3.67 -2.66
N LYS A 187 12.94 3.15 -3.85
CA LYS A 187 13.32 3.81 -5.10
C LYS A 187 12.23 4.79 -5.51
N VAL A 188 12.59 6.04 -5.74
CA VAL A 188 11.65 7.08 -6.22
C VAL A 188 11.95 7.44 -7.66
N THR A 189 10.92 7.40 -8.51
CA THR A 189 10.96 7.84 -9.89
C THR A 189 9.97 9.00 -10.08
N ILE A 190 10.42 10.12 -10.64
CA ILE A 190 9.57 11.28 -10.91
C ILE A 190 8.95 11.06 -12.30
N SER A 191 7.61 10.93 -12.34
CA SER A 191 6.86 10.69 -13.58
C SER A 191 6.41 11.99 -14.24
N ASP A 192 6.09 13.02 -13.42
CA ASP A 192 5.66 14.33 -13.91
C ASP A 192 6.06 15.42 -12.90
N LEU A 193 6.55 16.56 -13.41
CA LEU A 193 6.95 17.70 -12.59
C LEU A 193 6.61 19.01 -13.30
N GLU A 194 5.74 19.80 -12.70
CA GLU A 194 5.41 21.13 -13.16
C GLU A 194 6.02 22.18 -12.21
N GLU A 195 7.12 22.79 -12.64
CA GLU A 195 7.78 23.85 -11.88
C GLU A 195 6.93 25.12 -11.84
N ALA A 196 7.11 25.91 -10.81
CA ALA A 196 6.49 27.22 -10.70
C ALA A 196 7.38 28.30 -11.29
N ASP A 197 6.79 29.42 -11.72
CA ASP A 197 7.51 30.48 -12.41
C ASP A 197 8.47 31.27 -11.51
N GLU A 198 8.16 31.40 -10.19
CA GLU A 198 8.93 32.19 -9.24
C GLU A 198 9.67 31.31 -8.22
N ALA A 199 8.97 30.40 -7.55
CA ALA A 199 9.55 29.50 -6.55
C ALA A 199 8.64 28.29 -6.31
N GLY A 200 9.24 27.13 -6.03
CA GLY A 200 8.54 25.89 -5.71
C GLY A 200 7.99 25.17 -6.93
N ILE A 201 6.95 24.39 -6.74
CA ILE A 201 6.31 23.55 -7.77
C ILE A 201 4.80 23.76 -7.80
N LYS A 202 4.19 23.67 -8.99
CA LYS A 202 2.72 23.65 -9.15
C LYS A 202 2.19 22.25 -8.85
N SER A 203 2.84 21.24 -9.41
CA SER A 203 2.52 19.83 -9.14
C SER A 203 3.74 18.94 -9.32
N VAL A 204 3.73 17.78 -8.64
CA VAL A 204 4.66 16.68 -8.87
C VAL A 204 3.93 15.36 -8.74
N THR A 205 4.27 14.41 -9.60
CA THR A 205 3.84 13.02 -9.52
C THR A 205 5.08 12.14 -9.45
N MET A 206 5.16 11.31 -8.43
CA MET A 206 6.27 10.38 -8.23
C MET A 206 5.78 8.98 -7.94
N GLU A 207 6.53 8.00 -8.43
CA GLU A 207 6.34 6.58 -8.18
C GLU A 207 7.35 6.13 -7.13
N ILE A 208 6.87 5.43 -6.10
CA ILE A 208 7.69 4.94 -4.99
C ILE A 208 7.62 3.43 -5.02
N GLU A 209 8.77 2.80 -5.34
CA GLU A 209 8.93 1.39 -5.63
C GLU A 209 10.08 0.77 -4.82
N GLY A 210 10.28 -0.54 -4.97
CA GLY A 210 11.46 -1.26 -4.49
C GLY A 210 11.40 -1.76 -3.07
N GLY A 211 10.39 -1.34 -2.29
CA GLY A 211 10.11 -1.84 -0.94
C GLY A 211 8.73 -2.48 -0.84
N GLU A 212 8.44 -3.07 0.32
CA GLU A 212 7.14 -3.64 0.61
C GLU A 212 6.23 -2.60 1.28
N TYR A 213 4.94 -2.63 0.96
CA TYR A 213 3.91 -1.81 1.61
C TYR A 213 4.04 -0.29 1.40
N ALA A 214 4.68 0.18 0.33
CA ALA A 214 4.81 1.61 0.08
C ALA A 214 3.44 2.32 0.05
N TYR A 215 2.46 1.73 -0.64
CA TYR A 215 1.09 2.23 -0.66
C TYR A 215 0.44 2.13 0.73
N GLY A 216 0.58 0.99 1.41
CA GLY A 216 -0.01 0.75 2.73
C GLY A 216 0.40 1.79 3.76
N TYR A 217 1.67 2.19 3.78
CA TYR A 217 2.17 3.24 4.66
C TYR A 217 1.69 4.64 4.23
N LEU A 218 1.88 4.98 2.96
CA LEU A 218 1.63 6.34 2.47
C LEU A 218 0.15 6.65 2.21
N LYS A 219 -0.75 5.66 2.13
CA LYS A 219 -2.20 5.92 1.97
C LYS A 219 -2.76 6.84 3.05
N SER A 220 -2.16 6.81 4.25
CA SER A 220 -2.49 7.69 5.37
C SER A 220 -2.22 9.17 5.08
N GLU A 221 -1.32 9.49 4.14
CA GLU A 221 -0.91 10.85 3.81
C GLU A 221 -1.85 11.55 2.81
N SER A 222 -2.82 10.82 2.26
CA SER A 222 -3.79 11.38 1.32
C SER A 222 -4.69 12.41 1.99
N GLY A 223 -4.60 13.67 1.55
CA GLY A 223 -5.44 14.76 2.05
C GLY A 223 -4.80 16.14 1.88
N VAL A 224 -5.31 17.11 2.62
CA VAL A 224 -4.83 18.50 2.57
C VAL A 224 -3.88 18.77 3.73
N HIS A 225 -2.69 19.24 3.41
CA HIS A 225 -1.63 19.61 4.35
C HIS A 225 -1.58 21.14 4.48
N ARG A 226 -1.69 21.64 5.70
CA ARG A 226 -1.72 23.08 6.00
C ARG A 226 -0.38 23.51 6.59
N LEU A 227 0.26 24.49 5.97
CA LEU A 227 1.42 25.20 6.51
C LEU A 227 0.97 26.52 7.17
N VAL A 228 1.56 26.83 8.31
CA VAL A 228 1.47 28.14 8.97
C VAL A 228 2.88 28.57 9.36
N ARG A 229 3.38 29.63 8.75
CA ARG A 229 4.70 30.23 9.04
C ARG A 229 4.75 31.71 8.70
N VAL A 230 5.79 32.38 9.19
CA VAL A 230 6.19 33.70 8.66
C VAL A 230 6.66 33.51 7.23
N SER A 231 6.05 34.20 6.27
CA SER A 231 6.35 34.03 4.84
C SER A 231 7.72 34.63 4.49
N PRO A 232 8.62 33.88 3.85
CA PRO A 232 9.87 34.40 3.32
C PRO A 232 9.68 35.28 2.08
N PHE A 233 8.51 35.19 1.41
CA PHE A 233 8.15 35.98 0.22
C PHE A 233 7.46 37.31 0.54
N ASN A 234 7.08 37.49 1.81
CA ASN A 234 6.40 38.73 2.24
C ASN A 234 7.37 39.68 2.92
N ALA A 235 7.67 40.80 2.29
CA ALA A 235 8.59 41.82 2.81
C ALA A 235 8.21 42.37 4.20
N GLN A 236 6.94 42.25 4.61
CA GLN A 236 6.45 42.68 5.93
C GLN A 236 6.55 41.59 6.99
N GLY A 237 7.07 40.40 6.67
CA GLY A 237 7.18 39.28 7.61
C GLY A 237 5.81 38.80 8.18
N LYS A 238 4.74 38.87 7.39
CA LYS A 238 3.41 38.43 7.84
C LYS A 238 3.35 36.92 7.95
N ARG A 239 2.65 36.46 8.99
CA ARG A 239 2.27 35.05 9.16
C ARG A 239 1.24 34.67 8.09
N MET A 240 1.54 33.67 7.27
CA MET A 240 0.73 33.22 6.18
C MET A 240 0.27 31.77 6.42
N THR A 241 -0.84 31.41 5.78
CA THR A 241 -1.36 30.06 5.78
C THR A 241 -1.47 29.57 4.34
N SER A 242 -0.85 28.42 4.06
CA SER A 242 -0.84 27.82 2.72
C SER A 242 -1.29 26.38 2.78
N PHE A 243 -1.84 25.90 1.68
CA PHE A 243 -2.36 24.55 1.56
C PHE A 243 -1.73 23.86 0.37
N ALA A 244 -1.49 22.56 0.51
CA ALA A 244 -1.17 21.68 -0.59
C ALA A 244 -1.93 20.36 -0.41
N SER A 245 -2.32 19.75 -1.51
CA SER A 245 -2.95 18.43 -1.48
C SER A 245 -1.96 17.34 -1.82
N VAL A 246 -1.99 16.28 -1.06
CA VAL A 246 -1.28 15.03 -1.33
C VAL A 246 -2.32 13.97 -1.68
N PHE A 247 -2.08 13.22 -2.73
CA PHE A 247 -2.91 12.10 -3.13
C PHE A 247 -2.02 10.89 -3.37
N VAL A 248 -2.36 9.78 -2.73
CA VAL A 248 -1.64 8.51 -2.85
C VAL A 248 -2.58 7.47 -3.44
N SER A 249 -2.11 6.77 -4.46
CA SER A 249 -2.82 5.67 -5.10
C SER A 249 -1.87 4.48 -5.28
N PRO A 250 -2.37 3.23 -5.28
CA PRO A 250 -1.53 2.09 -5.59
C PRO A 250 -1.03 2.18 -7.03
N LEU A 251 0.24 1.79 -7.26
CA LEU A 251 0.79 1.59 -8.59
C LEU A 251 0.29 0.24 -9.09
N ILE A 252 -0.65 0.28 -10.01
CA ILE A 252 -1.19 -0.92 -10.64
C ILE A 252 -0.30 -1.23 -11.85
N ASP A 253 0.20 -2.46 -11.94
CA ASP A 253 1.07 -2.92 -13.02
C ASP A 253 0.40 -2.74 -14.40
N ASP A 254 1.13 -2.18 -15.37
CA ASP A 254 0.57 -1.83 -16.70
C ASP A 254 0.42 -3.04 -17.62
N THR A 255 0.93 -4.19 -17.25
CA THR A 255 0.84 -5.42 -18.03
C THR A 255 -0.55 -6.03 -17.88
N ILE A 256 -1.48 -5.61 -18.76
CA ILE A 256 -2.74 -6.34 -18.93
C ILE A 256 -2.44 -7.55 -19.82
N GLU A 257 -2.14 -8.67 -19.20
CA GLU A 257 -2.06 -9.94 -19.93
C GLU A 257 -3.47 -10.43 -20.25
N VAL A 258 -3.76 -10.49 -21.55
CA VAL A 258 -5.03 -11.02 -22.04
C VAL A 258 -4.88 -12.52 -22.31
N TYR A 259 -5.31 -13.32 -21.36
CA TYR A 259 -5.42 -14.76 -21.55
C TYR A 259 -6.74 -15.11 -22.24
N VAL A 260 -6.65 -15.87 -23.34
CA VAL A 260 -7.82 -16.41 -24.05
C VAL A 260 -7.86 -17.91 -23.84
N ASP A 261 -8.81 -18.39 -23.03
CA ASP A 261 -9.01 -19.81 -22.80
C ASP A 261 -9.44 -20.52 -24.07
N PRO A 262 -8.63 -21.43 -24.63
CA PRO A 262 -8.96 -22.15 -25.87
C PRO A 262 -10.25 -23.00 -25.77
N ALA A 263 -10.61 -23.46 -24.57
CA ALA A 263 -11.80 -24.26 -24.33
C ALA A 263 -13.09 -23.46 -24.49
N ARG A 264 -13.04 -22.14 -24.34
CA ARG A 264 -14.17 -21.22 -24.46
C ARG A 264 -14.26 -20.55 -25.85
N VAL A 265 -13.37 -20.94 -26.78
CA VAL A 265 -13.33 -20.42 -28.15
C VAL A 265 -14.02 -21.40 -29.10
N SER A 266 -15.07 -20.96 -29.77
CA SER A 266 -15.66 -21.67 -30.91
C SER A 266 -15.42 -20.96 -32.23
N TRP A 267 -15.22 -21.73 -33.31
CA TRP A 267 -14.85 -21.24 -34.62
C TRP A 267 -15.93 -21.56 -35.64
N ASP A 268 -16.38 -20.52 -36.33
CA ASP A 268 -17.29 -20.67 -37.48
C ASP A 268 -16.59 -20.18 -38.74
N THR A 269 -16.72 -20.92 -39.84
CA THR A 269 -16.31 -20.47 -41.13
C THR A 269 -17.51 -20.07 -41.96
N PHE A 270 -17.39 -19.02 -42.73
CA PHE A 270 -18.47 -18.53 -43.57
C PHE A 270 -17.93 -17.97 -44.90
N ARG A 271 -18.84 -17.83 -45.87
CA ARG A 271 -18.51 -17.26 -47.17
C ARG A 271 -18.45 -15.75 -47.04
N SER A 272 -17.30 -15.15 -47.44
CA SER A 272 -17.20 -13.69 -47.49
C SER A 272 -18.12 -13.15 -48.61
N SER A 273 -19.03 -12.27 -48.22
CA SER A 273 -19.88 -11.53 -49.18
C SER A 273 -19.14 -10.26 -49.65
N GLY A 274 -18.86 -10.17 -50.93
CA GLY A 274 -18.20 -8.99 -51.52
C GLY A 274 -18.10 -9.06 -53.03
N ALA A 275 -17.83 -7.93 -53.70
CA ALA A 275 -17.56 -7.86 -55.13
C ALA A 275 -16.25 -8.58 -55.45
N GLY A 276 -16.34 -9.82 -55.90
CA GLY A 276 -15.21 -10.66 -56.27
C GLY A 276 -15.60 -11.75 -57.27
N GLY A 277 -14.63 -12.30 -58.00
CA GLY A 277 -14.83 -13.32 -59.02
C GLY A 277 -15.41 -14.64 -58.48
N GLN A 278 -15.71 -15.61 -59.37
CA GLN A 278 -16.42 -16.88 -59.06
C GLN A 278 -15.87 -17.68 -57.88
N ASN A 279 -14.62 -17.49 -57.45
CA ASN A 279 -14.03 -18.19 -56.30
C ASN A 279 -14.46 -17.62 -54.95
N VAL A 280 -14.81 -16.32 -54.84
CA VAL A 280 -15.24 -15.69 -53.58
C VAL A 280 -16.57 -16.28 -53.08
N ASN A 281 -17.42 -16.69 -53.97
CA ASN A 281 -18.73 -17.27 -53.67
C ASN A 281 -18.72 -18.80 -53.46
N LYS A 282 -17.57 -19.46 -53.69
CA LYS A 282 -17.47 -20.93 -53.55
C LYS A 282 -16.64 -21.40 -52.36
N VAL A 283 -15.74 -20.57 -51.85
CA VAL A 283 -14.81 -20.94 -50.79
C VAL A 283 -15.14 -20.18 -49.49
N GLU A 284 -15.23 -20.88 -48.40
CA GLU A 284 -15.47 -20.32 -47.05
C GLU A 284 -14.17 -19.79 -46.47
N THR A 285 -13.76 -18.59 -46.87
CA THR A 285 -12.52 -17.95 -46.35
C THR A 285 -12.75 -17.07 -45.14
N GLY A 286 -13.99 -16.61 -44.91
CA GLY A 286 -14.33 -15.83 -43.70
C GLY A 286 -14.27 -16.68 -42.45
N VAL A 287 -13.73 -16.14 -41.38
CA VAL A 287 -13.62 -16.79 -40.06
C VAL A 287 -14.30 -15.92 -39.02
N ARG A 288 -15.10 -16.54 -38.17
CA ARG A 288 -15.73 -15.93 -37.00
C ARG A 288 -15.34 -16.70 -35.76
N ILE A 289 -14.95 -15.97 -34.74
CA ILE A 289 -14.71 -16.48 -33.40
C ILE A 289 -15.90 -16.10 -32.51
N ARG A 290 -16.37 -17.05 -31.73
CA ARG A 290 -17.25 -16.81 -30.60
C ARG A 290 -16.51 -17.18 -29.36
N TYR A 291 -16.36 -16.22 -28.44
CA TYR A 291 -15.67 -16.41 -27.18
C TYR A 291 -16.66 -16.13 -26.05
N MET A 292 -16.84 -17.11 -25.15
CA MET A 292 -17.62 -16.94 -23.94
C MET A 292 -16.71 -16.31 -22.87
N TYR A 293 -16.76 -14.97 -22.81
CA TYR A 293 -16.06 -14.22 -21.77
C TYR A 293 -16.81 -14.34 -20.46
N GLN A 294 -16.08 -14.65 -19.40
CA GLN A 294 -16.59 -14.61 -18.03
C GLN A 294 -15.87 -13.47 -17.31
N ASP A 295 -16.64 -12.53 -16.79
CA ASP A 295 -16.10 -11.45 -15.98
C ASP A 295 -15.55 -12.02 -14.66
N PRO A 296 -14.26 -11.83 -14.33
CA PRO A 296 -13.65 -12.38 -13.14
C PRO A 296 -14.23 -11.83 -11.82
N ASP A 297 -14.82 -10.63 -11.84
CA ASP A 297 -15.34 -9.98 -10.63
C ASP A 297 -16.82 -10.27 -10.39
N THR A 298 -17.62 -10.28 -11.47
CA THR A 298 -19.09 -10.49 -11.36
C THR A 298 -19.51 -11.92 -11.65
N GLY A 299 -18.66 -12.70 -12.33
CA GLY A 299 -18.97 -14.04 -12.81
C GLY A 299 -19.96 -14.06 -13.98
N GLU A 300 -20.38 -12.90 -14.49
CA GLU A 300 -21.29 -12.80 -15.64
C GLU A 300 -20.64 -13.30 -16.93
N GLU A 301 -21.39 -14.05 -17.71
CA GLU A 301 -20.94 -14.56 -19.00
C GLU A 301 -21.51 -13.74 -20.16
N GLU A 302 -20.64 -13.34 -21.09
CA GLU A 302 -20.99 -12.59 -22.29
C GLU A 302 -20.34 -13.20 -23.52
N GLU A 303 -21.09 -13.32 -24.63
CA GLU A 303 -20.55 -13.80 -25.90
C GLU A 303 -19.89 -12.66 -26.67
N ILE A 304 -18.57 -12.79 -26.91
CA ILE A 304 -17.81 -11.86 -27.75
C ILE A 304 -17.63 -12.47 -29.13
N LEU A 305 -18.05 -11.72 -30.15
CA LEU A 305 -17.94 -12.11 -31.56
C LEU A 305 -16.82 -11.31 -32.23
N SER A 306 -15.90 -12.03 -32.88
CA SER A 306 -14.87 -11.43 -33.74
C SER A 306 -14.85 -12.12 -35.08
N ALA A 307 -14.93 -11.39 -36.18
CA ALA A 307 -14.92 -11.93 -37.52
C ALA A 307 -13.91 -11.22 -38.41
N ASN A 308 -13.23 -11.98 -39.28
CA ASN A 308 -12.31 -11.42 -40.25
C ASN A 308 -12.48 -12.09 -41.64
N THR A 309 -12.46 -11.26 -42.69
CA THR A 309 -12.64 -11.66 -44.09
C THR A 309 -11.61 -11.04 -45.02
N GLU A 310 -10.60 -10.35 -44.50
CA GLU A 310 -9.65 -9.53 -45.27
C GLU A 310 -8.74 -10.34 -46.18
N SER A 311 -8.33 -11.53 -45.74
CA SER A 311 -7.41 -12.34 -46.53
C SER A 311 -8.14 -13.42 -47.37
N ARG A 312 -7.53 -13.79 -48.48
CA ARG A 312 -7.96 -14.94 -49.28
C ARG A 312 -7.60 -16.29 -48.63
N LYS A 313 -6.74 -16.29 -47.62
CA LYS A 313 -6.31 -17.48 -46.88
C LYS A 313 -7.07 -17.57 -45.56
N GLN A 314 -7.82 -18.67 -45.38
CA GLN A 314 -8.59 -18.92 -44.15
C GLN A 314 -7.71 -18.89 -42.88
N GLN A 315 -6.49 -19.45 -42.96
CA GLN A 315 -5.55 -19.47 -41.83
C GLN A 315 -5.20 -18.04 -41.38
N GLN A 316 -4.94 -17.13 -42.29
CA GLN A 316 -4.60 -15.75 -41.96
C GLN A 316 -5.79 -14.98 -41.39
N ASN A 317 -7.00 -15.25 -41.87
CA ASN A 317 -8.24 -14.69 -41.29
C ASN A 317 -8.45 -15.22 -39.84
N ARG A 318 -8.07 -16.47 -39.59
CA ARG A 318 -8.13 -17.05 -38.25
C ARG A 318 -7.18 -16.33 -37.28
N GLU A 319 -5.95 -16.10 -37.70
CA GLU A 319 -4.95 -15.37 -36.89
C GLU A 319 -5.37 -13.92 -36.64
N ASN A 320 -5.88 -13.25 -37.67
CA ASN A 320 -6.40 -11.89 -37.57
C ASN A 320 -7.63 -11.80 -36.64
N ALA A 321 -8.57 -12.75 -36.75
CA ALA A 321 -9.74 -12.78 -35.87
C ALA A 321 -9.35 -13.00 -34.40
N MET A 322 -8.35 -13.83 -34.12
CA MET A 322 -7.79 -14.01 -32.79
C MET A 322 -7.13 -12.72 -32.26
N ARG A 323 -6.39 -12.02 -33.10
CA ARG A 323 -5.79 -10.72 -32.76
C ARG A 323 -6.85 -9.68 -32.42
N LEU A 324 -7.92 -9.62 -33.19
CA LEU A 324 -9.06 -8.72 -32.91
C LEU A 324 -9.77 -9.08 -31.60
N LEU A 325 -9.95 -10.37 -31.31
CA LEU A 325 -10.51 -10.81 -30.05
C LEU A 325 -9.64 -10.36 -28.87
N LYS A 326 -8.32 -10.58 -28.94
CA LYS A 326 -7.39 -10.13 -27.90
C LYS A 326 -7.42 -8.61 -27.71
N SER A 327 -7.52 -7.83 -28.80
CA SER A 327 -7.66 -6.37 -28.71
C SER A 327 -8.97 -5.95 -28.02
N GLN A 328 -10.10 -6.60 -28.31
CA GLN A 328 -11.37 -6.30 -27.66
C GLN A 328 -11.35 -6.63 -26.17
N LEU A 329 -10.70 -7.73 -25.77
CA LEU A 329 -10.53 -8.09 -24.37
C LEU A 329 -9.60 -7.11 -23.65
N TYR A 330 -8.51 -6.69 -24.29
CA TYR A 330 -7.61 -5.66 -23.77
C TYR A 330 -8.33 -4.33 -23.54
N ASP A 331 -9.13 -3.87 -24.52
CA ASP A 331 -9.89 -2.63 -24.40
C ASP A 331 -10.91 -2.68 -23.24
N ARG A 332 -11.53 -3.85 -23.02
CA ARG A 332 -12.44 -4.05 -21.86
C ARG A 332 -11.70 -3.97 -20.55
N ALA A 333 -10.57 -4.67 -20.42
CA ALA A 333 -9.75 -4.66 -19.24
C ALA A 333 -9.23 -3.23 -18.93
N MET A 334 -8.78 -2.50 -19.96
CA MET A 334 -8.38 -1.09 -19.85
C MET A 334 -9.53 -0.19 -19.39
N LYS A 335 -10.73 -0.35 -19.95
CA LYS A 335 -11.90 0.43 -19.56
C LYS A 335 -12.26 0.19 -18.09
N LYS A 336 -12.27 -1.06 -17.66
CA LYS A 336 -12.53 -1.45 -16.27
C LYS A 336 -11.51 -0.85 -15.31
N ARG A 337 -10.24 -0.85 -15.70
CA ARG A 337 -9.15 -0.23 -14.96
C ARG A 337 -9.31 1.29 -14.85
N LEU A 338 -9.64 1.98 -15.96
CA LEU A 338 -9.90 3.41 -15.96
C LEU A 338 -11.11 3.78 -15.09
N GLU A 339 -12.16 2.96 -15.06
CA GLU A 339 -13.30 3.14 -14.17
C GLU A 339 -12.92 2.96 -12.68
N ALA A 340 -12.07 2.00 -12.36
CA ALA A 340 -11.54 1.82 -11.01
C ALA A 340 -10.67 3.02 -10.59
N GLN A 341 -9.76 3.48 -11.46
CA GLN A 341 -8.97 4.70 -11.22
C GLN A 341 -9.86 5.93 -11.05
N ALA A 342 -10.89 6.09 -11.90
CA ALA A 342 -11.84 7.21 -11.80
C ALA A 342 -12.62 7.19 -10.46
N LYS A 343 -12.98 6.01 -9.93
CA LYS A 343 -13.61 5.89 -8.61
C LYS A 343 -12.64 6.33 -7.49
N ILE A 344 -11.37 5.92 -7.56
CA ILE A 344 -10.33 6.34 -6.63
C ILE A 344 -10.12 7.87 -6.73
N GLU A 345 -10.10 8.42 -7.94
CA GLU A 345 -9.96 9.85 -8.18
C GLU A 345 -11.16 10.68 -7.72
N ALA A 346 -12.37 10.13 -7.86
CA ALA A 346 -13.59 10.79 -7.37
C ALA A 346 -13.62 10.96 -5.85
N GLY A 347 -12.88 10.13 -5.11
CA GLY A 347 -12.67 10.26 -3.68
C GLY A 347 -11.76 11.43 -3.26
N LYS A 348 -11.14 12.16 -4.22
CA LYS A 348 -10.30 13.32 -3.93
C LYS A 348 -11.13 14.42 -3.26
N LYS A 349 -10.85 14.71 -2.00
CA LYS A 349 -11.46 15.86 -1.30
C LYS A 349 -10.94 17.15 -1.91
N LYS A 350 -11.84 18.10 -2.15
CA LYS A 350 -11.45 19.45 -2.58
C LYS A 350 -10.49 20.08 -1.58
N ILE A 351 -9.53 20.88 -2.09
CA ILE A 351 -8.57 21.63 -1.28
C ILE A 351 -9.32 22.82 -0.62
N GLU A 352 -10.02 22.52 0.46
CA GLU A 352 -10.84 23.50 1.21
C GLU A 352 -10.41 23.54 2.68
N TRP A 353 -10.71 24.65 3.36
CA TRP A 353 -10.36 24.89 4.76
C TRP A 353 -10.83 23.81 5.75
N GLY A 354 -11.87 23.08 5.42
CA GLY A 354 -12.45 22.02 6.27
C GLY A 354 -11.87 20.63 6.07
N SER A 355 -11.04 20.38 5.03
CA SER A 355 -10.57 19.06 4.65
C SER A 355 -9.11 18.77 5.02
N GLN A 356 -8.49 19.64 5.84
CA GLN A 356 -7.10 19.46 6.26
C GLN A 356 -6.91 18.24 7.15
N ILE A 357 -5.93 17.39 6.82
CA ILE A 357 -5.58 16.23 7.64
C ILE A 357 -4.49 16.56 8.66
N ARG A 358 -3.53 17.44 8.28
CA ARG A 358 -2.38 17.78 9.13
C ARG A 358 -2.02 19.26 9.02
N SER A 359 -1.67 19.86 10.15
CA SER A 359 -1.19 21.23 10.24
C SER A 359 0.24 21.28 10.72
N TYR A 360 1.06 22.06 10.01
CA TYR A 360 2.47 22.32 10.28
C TYR A 360 2.60 23.78 10.67
N VAL A 361 2.88 24.03 11.94
CA VAL A 361 2.99 25.39 12.52
C VAL A 361 4.43 25.61 12.92
N PHE A 362 5.20 26.28 12.07
CA PHE A 362 6.66 26.45 12.26
C PHE A 362 6.98 27.36 13.42
N ASP A 363 6.25 28.44 13.57
CA ASP A 363 6.47 29.42 14.64
C ASP A 363 6.30 28.80 16.03
N ASP A 364 5.28 27.95 16.20
CA ASP A 364 4.95 27.26 17.44
C ASP A 364 5.70 25.90 17.55
N ARG A 365 6.57 25.58 16.59
CA ARG A 365 7.27 24.27 16.50
C ARG A 365 6.34 23.09 16.77
N ARG A 366 5.26 22.98 15.99
CA ARG A 366 4.24 21.95 16.17
C ARG A 366 3.74 21.42 14.83
N VAL A 367 3.74 20.09 14.71
CA VAL A 367 3.01 19.37 13.66
C VAL A 367 1.92 18.53 14.32
N LYS A 368 0.67 18.68 13.86
CA LYS A 368 -0.49 17.96 14.41
C LYS A 368 -1.33 17.36 13.30
N ASP A 369 -1.63 16.06 13.40
CA ASP A 369 -2.65 15.40 12.60
C ASP A 369 -4.02 15.56 13.29
N HIS A 370 -5.03 16.01 12.53
CA HIS A 370 -6.36 16.30 13.06
C HIS A 370 -7.25 15.06 13.16
N ARG A 371 -6.88 13.96 12.50
CA ARG A 371 -7.64 12.70 12.49
C ARG A 371 -7.36 11.88 13.74
N THR A 372 -6.08 11.76 14.08
CA THR A 372 -5.58 10.94 15.19
C THR A 372 -5.24 11.75 16.44
N ASN A 373 -5.20 13.08 16.33
CA ASN A 373 -4.69 14.00 17.35
C ASN A 373 -3.20 13.79 17.71
N TYR A 374 -2.49 12.92 16.99
CA TYR A 374 -1.04 12.78 17.16
C TYR A 374 -0.33 14.09 16.81
N GLN A 375 0.63 14.49 17.66
CA GLN A 375 1.39 15.73 17.46
C GLN A 375 2.84 15.57 17.92
N THR A 376 3.73 16.33 17.30
CA THR A 376 5.14 16.40 17.65
C THR A 376 5.63 17.85 17.60
N THR A 377 6.68 18.15 18.37
CA THR A 377 7.42 19.43 18.37
C THR A 377 8.65 19.39 17.46
N ASP A 378 9.05 18.19 16.98
CA ASP A 378 10.18 18.01 16.06
C ASP A 378 9.76 18.31 14.62
N VAL A 379 9.52 19.59 14.33
CA VAL A 379 9.11 20.05 12.99
C VAL A 379 10.21 19.75 11.97
N ASP A 380 11.48 20.00 12.34
CA ASP A 380 12.63 19.81 11.45
C ASP A 380 12.77 18.32 11.09
N GLY A 381 12.65 17.42 12.07
CA GLY A 381 12.68 15.98 11.81
C GLY A 381 11.54 15.52 10.91
N VAL A 382 10.32 16.04 11.10
CA VAL A 382 9.19 15.74 10.22
C VAL A 382 9.48 16.20 8.78
N MET A 383 10.02 17.40 8.60
CA MET A 383 10.37 17.92 7.27
C MET A 383 11.56 17.18 6.63
N ASP A 384 12.37 16.48 7.43
CA ASP A 384 13.43 15.57 6.95
C ASP A 384 12.96 14.11 6.83
N GLY A 385 11.63 13.85 6.86
CA GLY A 385 11.04 12.57 6.53
C GLY A 385 10.62 11.70 7.72
N LYS A 386 10.76 12.14 8.99
CA LYS A 386 10.32 11.36 10.17
C LYS A 386 8.81 11.44 10.36
N ILE A 387 8.05 10.79 9.47
CA ILE A 387 6.58 10.80 9.49
C ILE A 387 5.96 9.49 10.03
N ASP A 388 6.76 8.49 10.38
CA ASP A 388 6.30 7.16 10.82
C ASP A 388 5.35 7.21 12.01
N GLY A 389 5.57 8.14 12.94
CA GLY A 389 4.66 8.35 14.07
C GLY A 389 3.24 8.74 13.66
N PHE A 390 3.09 9.52 12.59
CA PHE A 390 1.78 9.88 12.03
C PHE A 390 1.14 8.71 11.29
N ILE A 391 1.94 7.96 10.51
CA ILE A 391 1.52 6.76 9.79
C ILE A 391 0.99 5.72 10.79
N LYS A 392 1.79 5.42 11.83
CA LYS A 392 1.43 4.47 12.88
C LYS A 392 0.14 4.90 13.59
N ALA A 393 0.04 6.15 14.02
CA ALA A 393 -1.14 6.67 14.70
C ALA A 393 -2.40 6.56 13.81
N TYR A 394 -2.27 6.79 12.50
CA TYR A 394 -3.39 6.65 11.57
C TYR A 394 -3.84 5.19 11.43
N LEU A 395 -2.91 4.27 11.25
CA LEU A 395 -3.22 2.84 11.08
C LEU A 395 -3.84 2.25 12.36
N MET A 396 -3.45 2.74 13.54
CA MET A 396 -4.05 2.34 14.83
C MET A 396 -5.47 2.87 15.02
N GLU A 397 -5.75 4.10 14.58
CA GLU A 397 -7.08 4.74 14.75
C GLU A 397 -8.10 4.21 13.74
N PHE A 398 -7.63 3.85 12.53
CA PHE A 398 -8.47 3.39 11.43
C PHE A 398 -8.06 1.97 10.97
N PRO A 399 -8.22 0.96 11.87
CA PRO A 399 -7.93 -0.41 11.49
C PRO A 399 -8.89 -0.86 10.39
N VAL A 400 -8.36 -1.60 9.42
CA VAL A 400 -9.20 -2.26 8.41
C VAL A 400 -9.98 -3.36 9.12
N VAL A 401 -11.30 -3.22 9.14
CA VAL A 401 -12.19 -4.29 9.60
C VAL A 401 -12.44 -5.19 8.39
N ASP A 402 -12.02 -6.44 8.48
CA ASP A 402 -12.37 -7.46 7.50
C ASP A 402 -13.91 -7.61 7.49
N GLU A 403 -14.56 -7.34 6.35
CA GLU A 403 -15.99 -7.57 6.13
C GLU A 403 -16.31 -9.06 5.92
#